data_24ac321d5726ebad13452913370d7d28
#
_entry.id   24ac321d5726ebad13452913370d7d28
#
_cell.length_a   1.000
_cell.length_b   1.000
_cell.length_c   1.000
_cell.angle_alpha   90.00
_cell.angle_beta   90.00
_cell.angle_gamma   90.00
#
_symmetry.space_group_name_H-M   'P 1'
#
loop_
_entity.id
_entity.type
_entity.pdbx_description
1 polymer ?
#
loop_
_entity_poly.entity_id
_entity_poly.type
_entity_poly.pdbx_seq_one_letter_code
_entity_poly.pdbx_strand_id
1 'polypeptide(L)'
;MAPVAADSVLSTTDRRLVAALQWDGRLTAERAAKVLDLSPATVRRRLHALTADGTVRVVISPVARPRNGGSAGALFLRIRVLRGKLDTIVAALAAREDIPFIDVTTTGDEIFAVARTEPGSRDPLVFRQLPSTQAVTSLESATILHVFRLTSEWRHDVLRPAERAALSPAEPDPGPLAAGSPGPYGVDTDPLEQSLLDALTPDARLSAAALAARTGHPETTVRRRLAQLTLQGRLVTQVLVDPRRIGLPIEAKLLLHVAPDHLAAAGQALADHPAVHGAFATSGLSNLHAAAYFPDLAALYAFLSRDLVGLGITHVETALVGRAAKRTPPLGPVPPSPAVTRRRRPASAGQGKG
;
A
#
# COMPACT_ATOMS: atom_id res chain seq x y z
N MET A 1 -27.14 14.89 -3.25
CA MET A 1 -26.03 14.17 -3.93
C MET A 1 -26.18 12.71 -3.53
N ALA A 2 -26.54 11.85 -4.48
CA ALA A 2 -26.73 10.43 -4.23
C ALA A 2 -25.41 9.79 -3.78
N PRO A 3 -25.40 8.85 -2.82
CA PRO A 3 -24.21 8.11 -2.47
C PRO A 3 -23.79 7.32 -3.72
N VAL A 4 -22.58 7.60 -4.21
CA VAL A 4 -21.93 6.77 -5.22
C VAL A 4 -21.93 5.35 -4.66
N ALA A 5 -22.37 4.39 -5.44
CA ALA A 5 -22.40 2.98 -5.09
C ALA A 5 -20.96 2.48 -4.88
N ALA A 6 -20.43 2.67 -3.66
CA ALA A 6 -19.02 2.54 -3.32
C ALA A 6 -18.54 1.08 -3.20
N ASP A 7 -19.41 0.08 -3.31
CA ASP A 7 -19.11 -1.29 -2.86
C ASP A 7 -19.23 -2.40 -3.91
N SER A 8 -19.47 -2.09 -5.19
CA SER A 8 -19.51 -3.15 -6.19
C SER A 8 -18.12 -3.58 -6.64
N VAL A 9 -17.85 -4.88 -6.63
CA VAL A 9 -16.63 -5.46 -7.18
C VAL A 9 -16.52 -5.11 -8.67
N LEU A 10 -15.37 -4.69 -9.10
CA LEU A 10 -15.07 -4.36 -10.49
C LEU A 10 -15.28 -5.59 -11.40
N SER A 11 -15.67 -5.34 -12.65
CA SER A 11 -15.78 -6.41 -13.65
C SER A 11 -14.45 -7.16 -13.80
N THR A 12 -14.50 -8.41 -14.28
CA THR A 12 -13.28 -9.20 -14.55
C THR A 12 -12.34 -8.45 -15.49
N THR A 13 -12.87 -7.77 -16.51
CA THR A 13 -12.08 -6.96 -17.45
C THR A 13 -11.39 -5.80 -16.74
N ASP A 14 -12.10 -5.09 -15.84
CA ASP A 14 -11.52 -3.96 -15.10
C ASP A 14 -10.46 -4.44 -14.10
N ARG A 15 -10.69 -5.56 -13.40
CA ARG A 15 -9.68 -6.17 -12.52
C ARG A 15 -8.42 -6.56 -13.28
N ARG A 16 -8.54 -7.16 -14.48
CA ARG A 16 -7.38 -7.46 -15.34
C ARG A 16 -6.67 -6.19 -15.80
N LEU A 17 -7.40 -5.12 -16.12
CA LEU A 17 -6.82 -3.83 -16.48
C LEU A 17 -6.07 -3.20 -15.30
N VAL A 18 -6.65 -3.22 -14.11
CA VAL A 18 -5.97 -2.78 -12.86
C VAL A 18 -4.71 -3.59 -12.61
N ALA A 19 -4.77 -4.92 -12.72
CA ALA A 19 -3.61 -5.78 -12.56
C ALA A 19 -2.51 -5.47 -13.60
N ALA A 20 -2.87 -5.22 -14.87
CA ALA A 20 -1.92 -4.81 -15.90
C ALA A 20 -1.23 -3.47 -15.56
N LEU A 21 -1.97 -2.50 -15.02
CA LEU A 21 -1.42 -1.24 -14.53
C LEU A 21 -0.49 -1.42 -13.33
N GLN A 22 -0.71 -2.44 -12.50
CA GLN A 22 0.21 -2.74 -11.40
C GLN A 22 1.58 -3.23 -11.90
N TRP A 23 1.64 -3.84 -13.10
CA TRP A 23 2.92 -4.19 -13.76
C TRP A 23 3.60 -2.97 -14.39
N ASP A 24 2.82 -2.11 -15.06
CA ASP A 24 3.29 -0.87 -15.66
C ASP A 24 2.22 0.21 -15.48
N GLY A 25 2.39 1.07 -14.47
CA GLY A 25 1.44 2.14 -14.18
C GLY A 25 1.29 3.16 -15.32
N ARG A 26 2.26 3.24 -16.22
CA ARG A 26 2.24 4.09 -17.41
C ARG A 26 1.87 3.33 -18.69
N LEU A 27 1.39 2.09 -18.57
CA LEU A 27 0.95 1.25 -19.68
C LEU A 27 0.01 2.03 -20.62
N THR A 28 0.34 2.04 -21.91
CA THR A 28 -0.49 2.70 -22.92
C THR A 28 -1.74 1.89 -23.23
N ALA A 29 -2.80 2.57 -23.71
CA ALA A 29 -4.04 1.88 -24.05
C ALA A 29 -3.84 0.86 -25.19
N GLU A 30 -2.94 1.13 -26.12
CA GLU A 30 -2.59 0.25 -27.25
C GLU A 30 -1.90 -1.01 -26.75
N ARG A 31 -0.89 -0.87 -25.85
CA ARG A 31 -0.17 -2.01 -25.28
C ARG A 31 -1.10 -2.84 -24.38
N ALA A 32 -1.91 -2.18 -23.52
CA ALA A 32 -2.89 -2.86 -22.69
C ALA A 32 -3.92 -3.63 -23.53
N ALA A 33 -4.41 -3.04 -24.62
CA ALA A 33 -5.34 -3.67 -25.54
C ALA A 33 -4.76 -4.96 -26.16
N LYS A 34 -3.51 -4.89 -26.64
CA LYS A 34 -2.78 -6.04 -27.20
C LYS A 34 -2.62 -7.17 -26.18
N VAL A 35 -2.22 -6.83 -24.93
CA VAL A 35 -1.95 -7.82 -23.89
C VAL A 35 -3.24 -8.48 -23.39
N LEU A 36 -4.30 -7.68 -23.19
CA LEU A 36 -5.55 -8.14 -22.57
C LEU A 36 -6.58 -8.67 -23.58
N ASP A 37 -6.25 -8.64 -24.88
CA ASP A 37 -7.15 -8.99 -25.98
C ASP A 37 -8.43 -8.14 -25.98
N LEU A 38 -8.21 -6.81 -26.00
CA LEU A 38 -9.28 -5.81 -26.01
C LEU A 38 -9.05 -4.79 -27.14
N SER A 39 -10.08 -4.02 -27.50
CA SER A 39 -9.86 -2.89 -28.40
C SER A 39 -9.24 -1.70 -27.65
N PRO A 40 -8.34 -0.91 -28.27
CA PRO A 40 -7.78 0.31 -27.65
C PRO A 40 -8.85 1.31 -27.21
N ALA A 41 -9.96 1.41 -27.95
CA ALA A 41 -11.09 2.27 -27.59
C ALA A 41 -11.77 1.79 -26.29
N THR A 42 -11.93 0.48 -26.11
CA THR A 42 -12.47 -0.12 -24.87
C THR A 42 -11.56 0.17 -23.70
N VAL A 43 -10.23 -0.03 -23.86
CA VAL A 43 -9.26 0.25 -22.81
C VAL A 43 -9.29 1.73 -22.41
N ARG A 44 -9.24 2.67 -23.38
CA ARG A 44 -9.30 4.11 -23.09
C ARG A 44 -10.55 4.49 -22.32
N ARG A 45 -11.73 4.01 -22.75
CA ARG A 45 -13.00 4.29 -22.07
C ARG A 45 -13.01 3.77 -20.63
N ARG A 46 -12.60 2.50 -20.42
CA ARG A 46 -12.56 1.89 -19.08
C ARG A 46 -11.56 2.58 -18.18
N LEU A 47 -10.36 2.85 -18.67
CA LEU A 47 -9.32 3.55 -17.94
C LEU A 47 -9.77 4.95 -17.51
N HIS A 48 -10.41 5.68 -18.43
CA HIS A 48 -10.99 6.99 -18.13
C HIS A 48 -12.05 6.88 -17.03
N ALA A 49 -12.98 5.93 -17.12
CA ALA A 49 -14.00 5.73 -16.08
C ALA A 49 -13.38 5.44 -14.71
N LEU A 50 -12.43 4.49 -14.64
CA LEU A 50 -11.76 4.09 -13.39
C LEU A 50 -10.95 5.21 -12.75
N THR A 51 -10.38 6.12 -13.55
CA THR A 51 -9.58 7.24 -13.04
C THR A 51 -10.39 8.47 -12.72
N ALA A 52 -11.47 8.74 -13.48
CA ALA A 52 -12.32 9.92 -13.31
C ALA A 52 -13.12 9.90 -12.00
N ASP A 53 -13.57 8.72 -11.57
CA ASP A 53 -14.29 8.53 -10.30
C ASP A 53 -13.37 8.30 -9.10
N GLY A 54 -12.03 8.25 -9.34
CA GLY A 54 -11.03 8.00 -8.31
C GLY A 54 -10.93 6.55 -7.83
N THR A 55 -11.65 5.60 -8.47
CA THR A 55 -11.56 4.16 -8.14
C THR A 55 -10.14 3.64 -8.30
N VAL A 56 -9.42 4.13 -9.30
CA VAL A 56 -8.02 3.81 -9.56
C VAL A 56 -7.20 5.07 -9.66
N ARG A 57 -6.10 5.12 -8.95
CA ARG A 57 -5.09 6.18 -9.09
C ARG A 57 -3.72 5.56 -9.32
N VAL A 58 -2.96 6.11 -10.23
CA VAL A 58 -1.57 5.72 -10.44
C VAL A 58 -0.68 6.85 -9.94
N VAL A 59 0.16 6.53 -8.99
CA VAL A 59 1.00 7.48 -8.26
C VAL A 59 2.46 7.05 -8.32
N ILE A 60 3.37 7.94 -8.01
CA ILE A 60 4.76 7.54 -7.77
C ILE A 60 4.84 6.86 -6.41
N SER A 61 5.50 5.70 -6.34
CA SER A 61 5.80 5.05 -5.07
C SER A 61 6.85 5.87 -4.31
N PRO A 62 6.53 6.34 -3.10
CA PRO A 62 7.49 7.11 -2.29
C PRO A 62 8.52 6.21 -1.60
N VAL A 63 8.34 4.89 -1.69
CA VAL A 63 9.20 3.92 -1.01
C VAL A 63 9.98 3.14 -2.05
N ALA A 64 11.27 3.40 -2.12
CA ALA A 64 12.20 2.54 -2.84
C ALA A 64 12.68 1.43 -1.91
N ARG A 65 12.76 0.21 -2.45
CA ARG A 65 13.38 -0.91 -1.75
C ARG A 65 14.86 -0.59 -1.51
N PRO A 66 15.37 -0.73 -0.27
CA PRO A 66 16.81 -0.65 -0.05
C PRO A 66 17.49 -1.74 -0.87
N ARG A 67 18.54 -1.40 -1.62
CA ARG A 67 19.21 -2.33 -2.55
C ARG A 67 19.68 -3.63 -1.91
N ASN A 68 20.00 -3.62 -0.63
CA ASN A 68 20.48 -4.78 0.12
C ASN A 68 19.40 -5.42 0.99
N GLY A 69 18.09 -5.15 0.75
CA GLY A 69 17.02 -5.61 1.62
C GLY A 69 17.06 -5.03 3.04
N GLY A 70 18.03 -4.17 3.33
CA GLY A 70 18.25 -3.61 4.66
C GLY A 70 17.13 -2.70 5.16
N SER A 71 17.24 -2.27 6.42
CA SER A 71 16.29 -1.34 7.04
C SER A 71 16.22 -0.02 6.28
N ALA A 72 14.99 0.40 5.97
CA ALA A 72 14.73 1.72 5.43
C ALA A 72 14.65 2.80 6.53
N GLY A 73 15.06 2.50 7.76
CA GLY A 73 14.82 3.37 8.90
C GLY A 73 13.31 3.49 9.17
N ALA A 74 12.67 2.38 9.52
CA ALA A 74 11.25 2.36 9.81
C ALA A 74 10.93 1.48 11.03
N LEU A 75 9.92 1.89 11.77
CA LEU A 75 9.35 1.18 12.91
C LEU A 75 7.94 0.70 12.57
N PHE A 76 7.65 -0.54 12.85
CA PHE A 76 6.28 -1.00 13.05
C PHE A 76 5.81 -0.56 14.42
N LEU A 77 4.63 0.04 14.47
CA LEU A 77 3.97 0.45 15.71
C LEU A 77 2.64 -0.29 15.83
N ARG A 78 2.42 -0.89 16.97
CA ARG A 78 1.15 -1.45 17.41
C ARG A 78 0.70 -0.66 18.63
N ILE A 79 -0.41 0.05 18.50
CA ILE A 79 -0.89 1.01 19.49
C ILE A 79 -2.30 0.61 19.90
N ARG A 80 -2.48 0.29 21.19
CA ARG A 80 -3.81 0.09 21.75
C ARG A 80 -4.28 1.36 22.44
N VAL A 81 -5.55 1.66 22.26
CA VAL A 81 -6.16 2.90 22.73
C VAL A 81 -7.43 2.64 23.53
N LEU A 82 -7.74 3.56 24.43
CA LEU A 82 -9.02 3.55 25.14
C LEU A 82 -10.19 3.66 24.16
N ARG A 83 -11.27 2.94 24.45
CA ARG A 83 -12.50 2.99 23.66
C ARG A 83 -13.01 4.42 23.53
N GLY A 84 -13.40 4.82 22.32
CA GLY A 84 -13.87 6.18 22.02
C GLY A 84 -12.77 7.20 21.79
N LYS A 85 -11.47 6.83 21.91
CA LYS A 85 -10.33 7.70 21.62
C LYS A 85 -9.62 7.38 20.31
N LEU A 86 -10.04 6.29 19.65
CA LEU A 86 -9.41 5.78 18.43
C LEU A 86 -9.28 6.86 17.34
N ASP A 87 -10.38 7.50 16.95
CA ASP A 87 -10.38 8.46 15.85
C ASP A 87 -9.51 9.71 16.15
N THR A 88 -9.44 10.12 17.41
CA THR A 88 -8.56 11.22 17.83
C THR A 88 -7.09 10.85 17.64
N ILE A 89 -6.69 9.65 18.07
CA ILE A 89 -5.30 9.19 17.91
C ILE A 89 -4.98 8.96 16.44
N VAL A 90 -5.87 8.33 15.69
CA VAL A 90 -5.71 8.13 14.25
C VAL A 90 -5.53 9.46 13.51
N ALA A 91 -6.35 10.48 13.82
CA ALA A 91 -6.24 11.80 13.21
C ALA A 91 -4.89 12.46 13.52
N ALA A 92 -4.44 12.38 14.78
CA ALA A 92 -3.14 12.93 15.20
C ALA A 92 -1.96 12.23 14.48
N LEU A 93 -2.01 10.89 14.35
CA LEU A 93 -1.01 10.13 13.61
C LEU A 93 -1.06 10.43 12.10
N ALA A 94 -2.26 10.56 11.53
CA ALA A 94 -2.44 10.81 10.11
C ALA A 94 -1.93 12.18 9.66
N ALA A 95 -1.94 13.16 10.55
CA ALA A 95 -1.41 14.51 10.30
C ALA A 95 0.14 14.53 10.17
N ARG A 96 0.82 13.46 10.58
CA ARG A 96 2.29 13.39 10.55
C ARG A 96 2.79 12.92 9.20
N GLU A 97 3.82 13.56 8.67
CA GLU A 97 4.45 13.16 7.39
C GLU A 97 5.35 11.93 7.53
N ASP A 98 5.91 11.70 8.72
CA ASP A 98 6.77 10.56 9.02
C ASP A 98 5.99 9.25 9.24
N ILE A 99 4.65 9.28 9.26
CA ILE A 99 3.78 8.09 9.34
C ILE A 99 3.06 7.87 8.01
N PRO A 100 3.61 7.04 7.11
CA PRO A 100 3.03 6.78 5.80
C PRO A 100 1.85 5.79 5.82
N PHE A 101 1.75 4.92 6.82
CA PHE A 101 0.74 3.86 6.88
C PHE A 101 0.06 3.82 8.24
N ILE A 102 -1.27 3.76 8.25
CA ILE A 102 -2.09 3.62 9.44
C ILE A 102 -3.27 2.71 9.11
N ASP A 103 -3.36 1.59 9.82
CA ASP A 103 -4.46 0.65 9.77
C ASP A 103 -5.13 0.56 11.12
N VAL A 104 -6.45 0.49 11.12
CA VAL A 104 -7.29 0.27 12.30
C VAL A 104 -7.87 -1.12 12.21
N THR A 105 -7.76 -1.88 13.27
CA THR A 105 -8.31 -3.25 13.33
C THR A 105 -9.84 -3.27 13.42
N THR A 106 -10.42 -4.41 13.13
CA THR A 106 -11.88 -4.63 13.26
C THR A 106 -12.36 -4.57 14.72
N THR A 107 -11.47 -4.73 15.70
CA THR A 107 -11.79 -4.59 17.15
C THR A 107 -12.08 -3.13 17.54
N GLY A 108 -11.58 -2.17 16.76
CA GLY A 108 -11.85 -0.75 16.97
C GLY A 108 -11.11 -0.10 18.14
N ASP A 109 -10.09 -0.75 18.67
CA ASP A 109 -9.26 -0.26 19.78
C ASP A 109 -7.74 -0.39 19.52
N GLU A 110 -7.37 -0.87 18.34
CA GLU A 110 -5.99 -1.14 17.99
C GLU A 110 -5.62 -0.51 16.63
N ILE A 111 -4.44 0.08 16.57
CA ILE A 111 -3.87 0.76 15.42
C ILE A 111 -2.53 0.09 15.07
N PHE A 112 -2.35 -0.28 13.81
CA PHE A 112 -1.05 -0.59 13.23
C PHE A 112 -0.56 0.60 12.41
N ALA A 113 0.67 1.04 12.64
CA ALA A 113 1.28 2.13 11.88
C ALA A 113 2.73 1.79 11.52
N VAL A 114 3.22 2.46 10.49
CA VAL A 114 4.65 2.46 10.16
C VAL A 114 5.15 3.89 10.30
N ALA A 115 6.16 4.09 11.14
CA ALA A 115 6.84 5.37 11.29
C ALA A 115 8.20 5.31 10.61
N ARG A 116 8.54 6.34 9.81
CA ARG A 116 9.88 6.54 9.28
C ARG A 116 10.74 7.14 10.37
N THR A 117 11.93 6.59 10.57
CA THR A 117 12.88 7.06 11.58
C THR A 117 14.30 6.86 11.09
N GLU A 118 15.24 7.59 11.66
CA GLU A 118 16.65 7.32 11.42
C GLU A 118 17.08 6.07 12.21
N PRO A 119 17.85 5.14 11.62
CA PRO A 119 18.33 3.96 12.32
C PRO A 119 19.08 4.31 13.60
N GLY A 120 18.68 3.69 14.72
CA GLY A 120 19.29 3.94 16.04
C GLY A 120 18.88 5.23 16.72
N SER A 121 18.00 6.06 16.11
CA SER A 121 17.50 7.28 16.76
C SER A 121 16.47 6.94 17.84
N ARG A 122 16.40 7.80 18.85
CA ARG A 122 15.30 7.80 19.85
C ARG A 122 14.18 8.68 19.32
N ASP A 123 13.28 8.09 18.53
CA ASP A 123 12.15 8.84 17.97
C ASP A 123 11.26 9.43 19.07
N PRO A 124 11.07 10.77 19.11
CA PRO A 124 10.26 11.42 20.13
C PRO A 124 8.80 10.93 20.17
N LEU A 125 8.24 10.48 19.04
CA LEU A 125 6.89 9.94 18.98
C LEU A 125 6.78 8.69 19.87
N VAL A 126 7.69 7.74 19.68
CA VAL A 126 7.66 6.45 20.37
C VAL A 126 8.11 6.57 21.83
N PHE A 127 9.13 7.41 22.10
CA PHE A 127 9.72 7.49 23.44
C PHE A 127 9.04 8.49 24.39
N ARG A 128 8.29 9.48 23.85
CA ARG A 128 7.66 10.54 24.65
C ARG A 128 6.20 10.76 24.33
N GLN A 129 5.85 11.04 23.07
CA GLN A 129 4.52 11.54 22.72
C GLN A 129 3.43 10.49 22.93
N LEU A 130 3.61 9.28 22.38
CA LEU A 130 2.63 8.21 22.56
C LEU A 130 2.54 7.72 24.01
N PRO A 131 3.67 7.42 24.72
CA PRO A 131 3.59 6.99 26.12
C PRO A 131 3.01 8.03 27.09
N SER A 132 3.17 9.32 26.80
CA SER A 132 2.57 10.39 27.63
C SER A 132 1.09 10.64 27.35
N THR A 133 0.53 10.01 26.33
CA THR A 133 -0.86 10.19 25.92
C THR A 133 -1.76 9.24 26.72
N GLN A 134 -2.58 9.77 27.63
CA GLN A 134 -3.48 8.99 28.49
C GLN A 134 -4.44 8.06 27.72
N ALA A 135 -4.72 8.38 26.46
CA ALA A 135 -5.57 7.55 25.60
C ALA A 135 -4.87 6.30 25.08
N VAL A 136 -3.54 6.20 25.13
CA VAL A 136 -2.75 5.03 24.71
C VAL A 136 -2.60 4.09 25.90
N THR A 137 -3.09 2.88 25.77
CA THR A 137 -3.05 1.85 26.82
C THR A 137 -1.87 0.89 26.66
N SER A 138 -1.40 0.71 25.42
CA SER A 138 -0.22 -0.09 25.11
C SER A 138 0.45 0.42 23.83
N LEU A 139 1.76 0.36 23.81
CA LEU A 139 2.60 0.67 22.64
C LEU A 139 3.66 -0.41 22.49
N GLU A 140 3.62 -1.12 21.38
CA GLU A 140 4.69 -2.01 20.94
C GLU A 140 5.35 -1.38 19.70
N SER A 141 6.67 -1.43 19.64
CA SER A 141 7.44 -0.96 18.50
C SER A 141 8.46 -2.01 18.08
N ALA A 142 8.57 -2.25 16.79
CA ALA A 142 9.53 -3.19 16.22
C ALA A 142 10.27 -2.52 15.06
N THR A 143 11.61 -2.60 15.08
CA THR A 143 12.43 -2.07 13.97
C THR A 143 12.32 -3.01 12.78
N ILE A 144 12.08 -2.49 11.60
CA ILE A 144 12.15 -3.24 10.35
C ILE A 144 13.63 -3.50 10.05
N LEU A 145 14.03 -4.76 10.07
CA LEU A 145 15.42 -5.20 9.85
C LEU A 145 15.69 -5.52 8.39
N HIS A 146 14.69 -6.13 7.72
CA HIS A 146 14.77 -6.54 6.32
C HIS A 146 13.41 -6.45 5.65
N VAL A 147 13.40 -6.09 4.36
CA VAL A 147 12.20 -5.99 3.54
C VAL A 147 12.22 -7.11 2.49
N PHE A 148 11.35 -8.10 2.64
CA PHE A 148 11.17 -9.17 1.65
C PHE A 148 10.23 -8.71 0.52
N ARG A 149 9.16 -7.97 0.86
CA ARG A 149 8.19 -7.43 -0.10
C ARG A 149 7.60 -6.10 0.37
N LEU A 150 7.57 -5.13 -0.53
CA LEU A 150 6.82 -3.88 -0.37
C LEU A 150 5.43 -3.99 -1.02
N THR A 151 4.45 -3.26 -0.49
CA THR A 151 3.10 -3.19 -1.08
C THR A 151 3.12 -2.67 -2.53
N SER A 152 4.08 -1.83 -2.89
CA SER A 152 4.27 -1.35 -4.27
C SER A 152 4.71 -2.44 -5.24
N GLU A 153 5.25 -3.54 -4.75
CA GLU A 153 5.69 -4.71 -5.53
C GLU A 153 4.57 -5.74 -5.68
N TRP A 154 3.50 -5.64 -4.89
CA TRP A 154 2.39 -6.57 -4.96
C TRP A 154 1.57 -6.38 -6.25
N ARG A 155 1.15 -7.51 -6.83
CA ARG A 155 0.34 -7.56 -8.05
C ARG A 155 -0.84 -8.50 -7.81
N HIS A 156 -2.05 -8.04 -8.17
CA HIS A 156 -3.25 -8.87 -8.11
C HIS A 156 -3.15 -10.00 -9.13
N ASP A 157 -3.24 -11.25 -8.65
CA ASP A 157 -3.03 -12.46 -9.47
C ASP A 157 -4.30 -12.86 -10.24
N VAL A 158 -4.69 -12.03 -11.22
CA VAL A 158 -5.85 -12.28 -12.11
C VAL A 158 -5.47 -12.32 -13.58
N LEU A 159 -4.20 -12.08 -13.90
CA LEU A 159 -3.69 -12.15 -15.27
C LEU A 159 -3.31 -13.57 -15.64
N ARG A 160 -3.59 -13.96 -16.87
CA ARG A 160 -3.10 -15.22 -17.44
C ARG A 160 -1.56 -15.22 -17.50
N PRO A 161 -0.90 -16.40 -17.46
CA PRO A 161 0.57 -16.46 -17.53
C PRO A 161 1.16 -15.72 -18.73
N ALA A 162 0.56 -15.85 -19.92
CA ALA A 162 1.00 -15.17 -21.14
C ALA A 162 0.87 -13.62 -21.03
N GLU A 163 -0.18 -13.12 -20.36
CA GLU A 163 -0.38 -11.70 -20.13
C GLU A 163 0.67 -11.15 -19.16
N ARG A 164 0.98 -11.89 -18.10
CA ARG A 164 2.05 -11.54 -17.16
C ARG A 164 3.40 -11.48 -17.87
N ALA A 165 3.73 -12.51 -18.64
CA ALA A 165 4.98 -12.55 -19.40
C ALA A 165 5.12 -11.36 -20.38
N ALA A 166 4.02 -10.95 -21.04
CA ALA A 166 4.03 -9.81 -21.95
C ALA A 166 4.17 -8.44 -21.26
N LEU A 167 3.86 -8.36 -19.95
CA LEU A 167 3.94 -7.15 -19.14
C LEU A 167 5.23 -7.09 -18.33
N SER A 168 5.82 -8.24 -18.01
CA SER A 168 7.10 -8.27 -17.30
C SER A 168 8.10 -7.41 -18.07
N PRO A 169 8.81 -6.47 -17.42
CA PRO A 169 9.92 -5.82 -18.05
C PRO A 169 10.88 -6.92 -18.54
N ALA A 170 11.39 -6.79 -19.77
CA ALA A 170 12.57 -7.56 -20.14
C ALA A 170 13.57 -7.36 -19.00
N GLU A 171 14.14 -8.47 -18.48
CA GLU A 171 15.09 -8.37 -17.36
C GLU A 171 16.03 -7.21 -17.67
N PRO A 172 16.14 -6.23 -16.77
CA PRO A 172 17.14 -5.20 -16.99
C PRO A 172 18.45 -5.96 -17.03
N ASP A 173 19.16 -5.86 -18.16
CA ASP A 173 20.56 -6.29 -18.24
C ASP A 173 21.21 -5.77 -16.95
N PRO A 174 21.74 -6.65 -16.08
CA PRO A 174 22.44 -6.21 -14.88
C PRO A 174 23.82 -5.66 -15.32
N GLY A 175 23.82 -4.79 -16.31
CA GLY A 175 24.99 -3.97 -16.63
C GLY A 175 25.56 -3.44 -15.33
N PRO A 176 26.87 -3.21 -15.21
CA PRO A 176 27.54 -2.93 -13.95
C PRO A 176 26.88 -1.71 -13.29
N LEU A 177 25.81 -1.96 -12.56
CA LEU A 177 25.19 -1.00 -11.66
C LEU A 177 26.25 -0.72 -10.61
N ALA A 178 26.93 0.43 -10.75
CA ALA A 178 27.98 0.86 -9.85
C ALA A 178 27.50 0.62 -8.41
N ALA A 179 28.21 -0.28 -7.72
CA ALA A 179 28.04 -0.47 -6.29
C ALA A 179 28.19 0.91 -5.64
N GLY A 180 27.11 1.46 -5.10
CA GLY A 180 27.16 2.77 -4.45
C GLY A 180 26.14 3.81 -4.90
N SER A 181 25.26 3.54 -5.88
CA SER A 181 24.21 4.53 -6.15
C SER A 181 23.18 4.50 -5.03
N PRO A 182 22.98 5.61 -4.30
CA PRO A 182 21.97 5.72 -3.24
C PRO A 182 20.56 5.45 -3.83
N GLY A 183 19.62 5.03 -2.98
CA GLY A 183 18.20 4.91 -3.37
C GLY A 183 17.61 6.24 -3.84
N PRO A 184 16.38 6.27 -4.37
CA PRO A 184 15.78 7.47 -4.99
C PRO A 184 15.69 8.69 -4.08
N TYR A 185 16.00 8.56 -2.81
CA TYR A 185 16.04 9.64 -1.83
C TYR A 185 17.44 9.69 -1.18
N GLY A 186 18.32 10.57 -1.66
CA GLY A 186 19.64 10.78 -1.05
C GLY A 186 20.82 10.93 -2.02
N VAL A 187 20.55 11.14 -3.31
CA VAL A 187 21.53 11.60 -4.29
C VAL A 187 21.21 13.01 -4.67
N ASP A 188 22.22 13.77 -5.04
CA ASP A 188 22.04 15.03 -5.76
C ASP A 188 21.08 14.80 -6.94
N THR A 189 19.79 15.00 -6.67
CA THR A 189 18.76 14.89 -7.69
C THR A 189 18.90 16.12 -8.56
N ASP A 190 19.17 15.93 -9.83
CA ASP A 190 19.14 17.00 -10.82
C ASP A 190 17.83 17.80 -10.65
N PRO A 191 17.87 19.14 -10.58
CA PRO A 191 16.67 19.98 -10.40
C PRO A 191 15.54 19.66 -11.38
N LEU A 192 15.85 19.25 -12.60
CA LEU A 192 14.86 18.80 -13.57
C LEU A 192 14.19 17.48 -13.12
N GLU A 193 14.97 16.53 -12.66
CA GLU A 193 14.42 15.25 -12.18
C GLU A 193 13.49 15.46 -10.99
N GLN A 194 13.88 16.29 -10.02
CA GLN A 194 13.04 16.63 -8.88
C GLN A 194 11.74 17.28 -9.34
N SER A 195 11.82 18.26 -10.23
CA SER A 195 10.64 18.92 -10.82
C SER A 195 9.70 17.95 -11.55
N LEU A 196 10.24 16.96 -12.25
CA LEU A 196 9.44 15.92 -12.90
C LEU A 196 8.77 14.99 -11.90
N LEU A 197 9.49 14.56 -10.85
CA LEU A 197 8.94 13.70 -9.79
C LEU A 197 7.85 14.42 -9.01
N ASP A 198 8.05 15.69 -8.68
CA ASP A 198 7.04 16.52 -7.98
C ASP A 198 5.78 16.70 -8.85
N ALA A 199 5.95 16.95 -10.13
CA ALA A 199 4.83 17.10 -11.07
C ALA A 199 4.06 15.79 -11.27
N LEU A 200 4.72 14.62 -11.16
CA LEU A 200 4.12 13.29 -11.28
C LEU A 200 3.49 12.77 -9.98
N THR A 201 3.82 13.36 -8.84
CA THR A 201 3.32 12.89 -7.53
C THR A 201 1.80 12.79 -7.47
N PRO A 202 1.00 13.78 -7.93
CA PRO A 202 -0.46 13.68 -7.91
C PRO A 202 -1.03 12.72 -8.96
N ASP A 203 -0.34 12.57 -10.11
CA ASP A 203 -0.73 11.68 -11.21
C ASP A 203 0.50 11.20 -11.97
N ALA A 204 0.91 9.97 -11.71
CA ALA A 204 2.05 9.35 -12.36
C ALA A 204 1.83 9.06 -13.87
N ARG A 205 0.64 9.27 -14.39
CA ARG A 205 0.27 9.05 -15.81
C ARG A 205 0.31 10.32 -16.66
N LEU A 206 0.70 11.47 -16.11
CA LEU A 206 0.85 12.68 -16.89
C LEU A 206 1.71 12.44 -18.14
N SER A 207 1.26 12.97 -19.28
CA SER A 207 1.97 12.87 -20.55
C SER A 207 3.25 13.70 -20.53
N ALA A 208 4.21 13.35 -21.39
CA ALA A 208 5.44 14.14 -21.53
C ALA A 208 5.15 15.59 -21.93
N ALA A 209 4.14 15.81 -22.78
CA ALA A 209 3.69 17.16 -23.15
C ALA A 209 3.14 17.94 -21.95
N ALA A 210 2.29 17.31 -21.11
CA ALA A 210 1.76 17.95 -19.90
C ALA A 210 2.87 18.26 -18.89
N LEU A 211 3.87 17.36 -18.75
CA LEU A 211 5.03 17.60 -17.90
C LEU A 211 5.92 18.71 -18.46
N ALA A 212 6.14 18.75 -19.77
CA ALA A 212 6.87 19.83 -20.44
C ALA A 212 6.24 21.20 -20.16
N ALA A 213 4.91 21.29 -20.28
CA ALA A 213 4.16 22.51 -19.97
C ALA A 213 4.26 22.92 -18.48
N ARG A 214 4.30 21.94 -17.55
CA ARG A 214 4.40 22.21 -16.10
C ARG A 214 5.79 22.59 -15.64
N THR A 215 6.82 21.98 -16.24
CA THR A 215 8.20 22.13 -15.80
C THR A 215 8.98 23.18 -16.63
N GLY A 216 8.41 23.67 -17.73
CA GLY A 216 9.05 24.63 -18.61
C GLY A 216 10.19 24.05 -19.48
N HIS A 217 10.29 22.71 -19.57
CA HIS A 217 11.34 22.05 -20.35
C HIS A 217 10.81 21.47 -21.67
N PRO A 218 11.66 21.36 -22.73
CA PRO A 218 11.25 20.75 -23.99
C PRO A 218 10.75 19.31 -23.81
N GLU A 219 9.68 18.94 -24.53
CA GLU A 219 9.07 17.60 -24.41
C GLU A 219 10.05 16.47 -24.71
N THR A 220 10.98 16.67 -25.67
CA THR A 220 12.02 15.69 -26.00
C THR A 220 12.96 15.42 -24.82
N THR A 221 13.33 16.48 -24.09
CA THR A 221 14.14 16.38 -22.86
C THR A 221 13.38 15.62 -21.76
N VAL A 222 12.11 15.96 -21.56
CA VAL A 222 11.24 15.27 -20.59
C VAL A 222 11.12 13.80 -20.93
N ARG A 223 10.83 13.43 -22.18
CA ARG A 223 10.71 12.01 -22.61
C ARG A 223 11.99 11.23 -22.35
N ARG A 224 13.14 11.79 -22.72
CA ARG A 224 14.44 11.14 -22.50
C ARG A 224 14.70 10.94 -21.01
N ARG A 225 14.40 11.94 -20.17
CA ARG A 225 14.64 11.87 -18.72
C ARG A 225 13.70 10.89 -18.04
N LEU A 226 12.43 10.84 -18.41
CA LEU A 226 11.47 9.83 -17.91
C LEU A 226 11.92 8.40 -18.24
N ALA A 227 12.35 8.16 -19.48
CA ALA A 227 12.88 6.85 -19.87
C ALA A 227 14.10 6.46 -19.03
N GLN A 228 15.02 7.40 -18.81
CA GLN A 228 16.19 7.18 -17.97
C GLN A 228 15.83 6.88 -16.52
N LEU A 229 14.91 7.64 -15.91
CA LEU A 229 14.42 7.41 -14.55
C LEU A 229 13.75 6.02 -14.40
N THR A 230 13.00 5.61 -15.42
CA THR A 230 12.38 4.27 -15.45
C THR A 230 13.43 3.16 -15.53
N LEU A 231 14.39 3.27 -16.44
CA LEU A 231 15.49 2.29 -16.58
C LEU A 231 16.36 2.17 -15.32
N GLN A 232 16.55 3.29 -14.62
CA GLN A 232 17.31 3.32 -13.36
C GLN A 232 16.49 2.84 -12.15
N GLY A 233 15.21 2.48 -12.33
CA GLY A 233 14.32 2.11 -11.22
C GLY A 233 14.02 3.26 -10.26
N ARG A 234 14.23 4.52 -10.68
CA ARG A 234 13.95 5.72 -9.88
C ARG A 234 12.53 6.25 -10.08
N LEU A 235 11.87 5.88 -11.16
CA LEU A 235 10.46 6.13 -11.41
C LEU A 235 9.69 4.85 -11.22
N VAL A 236 9.30 4.59 -9.98
CA VAL A 236 8.45 3.44 -9.61
C VAL A 236 7.02 3.92 -9.45
N THR A 237 6.08 3.29 -10.14
CA THR A 237 4.66 3.62 -10.05
C THR A 237 3.94 2.61 -9.16
N GLN A 238 2.92 3.10 -8.46
CA GLN A 238 2.02 2.28 -7.65
C GLN A 238 0.58 2.56 -8.07
N VAL A 239 -0.19 1.50 -8.19
CA VAL A 239 -1.64 1.59 -8.42
C VAL A 239 -2.36 1.54 -7.08
N LEU A 240 -3.07 2.60 -6.77
CA LEU A 240 -3.94 2.69 -5.61
C LEU A 240 -5.36 2.32 -6.03
N VAL A 241 -5.88 1.27 -5.43
CA VAL A 241 -7.25 0.77 -5.59
C VAL A 241 -7.71 0.20 -4.26
N ASP A 242 -8.97 0.37 -3.91
CA ASP A 242 -9.53 -0.31 -2.73
C ASP A 242 -9.54 -1.82 -2.99
N PRO A 243 -8.88 -2.63 -2.15
CA PRO A 243 -8.84 -4.09 -2.33
C PRO A 243 -10.23 -4.73 -2.42
N ARG A 244 -11.22 -4.18 -1.73
CA ARG A 244 -12.62 -4.64 -1.82
C ARG A 244 -13.18 -4.53 -3.23
N ARG A 245 -12.81 -3.47 -3.96
CA ARG A 245 -13.22 -3.25 -5.35
C ARG A 245 -12.63 -4.30 -6.32
N ILE A 246 -11.52 -4.89 -5.99
CA ILE A 246 -10.90 -5.96 -6.80
C ILE A 246 -11.23 -7.37 -6.27
N GLY A 247 -12.15 -7.49 -5.30
CA GLY A 247 -12.65 -8.76 -4.80
C GLY A 247 -11.85 -9.33 -3.62
N LEU A 248 -11.10 -8.51 -2.91
CA LEU A 248 -10.25 -8.89 -1.77
C LEU A 248 -10.64 -8.08 -0.51
N PRO A 249 -11.84 -8.31 0.06
CA PRO A 249 -12.35 -7.50 1.17
C PRO A 249 -11.67 -7.76 2.51
N ILE A 250 -10.95 -8.87 2.67
CA ILE A 250 -10.29 -9.22 3.92
C ILE A 250 -8.82 -8.83 3.85
N GLU A 251 -8.41 -7.92 4.71
CA GLU A 251 -6.98 -7.61 4.93
C GLU A 251 -6.58 -8.10 6.31
N ALA A 252 -5.51 -8.89 6.39
CA ALA A 252 -4.95 -9.41 7.63
C ALA A 252 -3.52 -8.93 7.84
N LYS A 253 -3.21 -8.53 9.08
CA LYS A 253 -1.84 -8.37 9.58
C LYS A 253 -1.46 -9.65 10.32
N LEU A 254 -0.31 -10.17 9.99
CA LEU A 254 0.24 -11.40 10.53
C LEU A 254 1.52 -11.06 11.31
N LEU A 255 1.52 -11.33 12.59
CA LEU A 255 2.69 -11.21 13.45
C LEU A 255 3.17 -12.62 13.74
N LEU A 256 4.35 -12.94 13.23
CA LEU A 256 4.86 -14.31 13.17
C LEU A 256 6.11 -14.44 14.03
N HIS A 257 6.21 -15.54 14.74
CA HIS A 257 7.46 -15.97 15.37
C HIS A 257 8.03 -17.14 14.57
N VAL A 258 9.19 -16.95 14.02
CA VAL A 258 9.87 -17.91 13.15
C VAL A 258 11.20 -18.30 13.78
N ALA A 259 11.54 -19.57 13.74
CA ALA A 259 12.85 -20.04 14.18
C ALA A 259 13.96 -19.35 13.36
N PRO A 260 15.07 -18.93 13.99
CA PRO A 260 16.10 -18.09 13.35
C PRO A 260 16.67 -18.67 12.04
N ASP A 261 16.85 -19.99 11.98
CA ASP A 261 17.35 -20.73 10.84
C ASP A 261 16.36 -20.78 9.65
N HIS A 262 15.07 -20.51 9.90
CA HIS A 262 14.02 -20.47 8.89
C HIS A 262 13.63 -19.04 8.48
N LEU A 263 14.05 -18.01 9.21
CA LEU A 263 13.54 -16.62 9.04
C LEU A 263 13.66 -16.09 7.60
N ALA A 264 14.82 -16.28 6.99
CA ALA A 264 15.03 -15.80 5.62
C ALA A 264 14.15 -16.56 4.59
N ALA A 265 14.07 -17.88 4.73
CA ALA A 265 13.27 -18.73 3.84
C ALA A 265 11.77 -18.46 4.02
N ALA A 266 11.29 -18.33 5.26
CA ALA A 266 9.90 -18.01 5.56
C ALA A 266 9.51 -16.61 5.02
N GLY A 267 10.39 -15.62 5.21
CA GLY A 267 10.17 -14.28 4.71
C GLY A 267 10.08 -14.24 3.18
N GLN A 268 10.93 -14.98 2.49
CA GLN A 268 10.89 -15.09 1.02
C GLN A 268 9.64 -15.85 0.55
N ALA A 269 9.29 -16.97 1.19
CA ALA A 269 8.10 -17.74 0.85
C ALA A 269 6.81 -16.88 1.00
N LEU A 270 6.73 -16.08 2.06
CA LEU A 270 5.64 -15.11 2.23
C LEU A 270 5.67 -14.03 1.15
N ALA A 271 6.85 -13.52 0.79
CA ALA A 271 6.98 -12.51 -0.24
C ALA A 271 6.55 -13.04 -1.63
N ASP A 272 6.75 -14.32 -1.91
CA ASP A 272 6.37 -14.95 -3.16
C ASP A 272 4.88 -15.34 -3.22
N HIS A 273 4.20 -15.39 -2.07
CA HIS A 273 2.80 -15.76 -2.00
C HIS A 273 1.88 -14.66 -2.59
N PRO A 274 0.93 -15.01 -3.49
CA PRO A 274 0.11 -14.01 -4.20
C PRO A 274 -0.80 -13.18 -3.30
N ALA A 275 -1.24 -13.71 -2.16
CA ALA A 275 -2.06 -12.96 -1.20
C ALA A 275 -1.26 -11.92 -0.40
N VAL A 276 0.04 -12.15 -0.19
CA VAL A 276 0.88 -11.32 0.68
C VAL A 276 1.33 -10.06 -0.06
N HIS A 277 0.91 -8.89 0.42
CA HIS A 277 1.28 -7.60 -0.16
C HIS A 277 2.39 -6.86 0.59
N GLY A 278 2.83 -7.38 1.74
CA GLY A 278 3.95 -6.87 2.50
C GLY A 278 4.57 -7.96 3.37
N ALA A 279 5.90 -8.07 3.42
CA ALA A 279 6.63 -9.03 4.25
C ALA A 279 7.94 -8.42 4.74
N PHE A 280 8.19 -8.48 6.06
CA PHE A 280 9.28 -7.76 6.71
C PHE A 280 9.84 -8.55 7.89
N ALA A 281 11.17 -8.74 7.95
CA ALA A 281 11.79 -9.16 9.20
C ALA A 281 11.88 -7.96 10.16
N THR A 282 11.61 -8.21 11.42
CA THR A 282 11.52 -7.17 12.45
C THR A 282 12.28 -7.58 13.71
N SER A 283 12.62 -6.61 14.55
CA SER A 283 13.02 -6.87 15.93
C SER A 283 11.80 -7.24 16.79
N GLY A 284 12.05 -7.80 17.98
CA GLY A 284 11.00 -8.11 18.96
C GLY A 284 10.54 -9.56 18.91
N LEU A 285 9.45 -9.87 19.65
CA LEU A 285 8.91 -11.23 19.77
C LEU A 285 8.44 -11.79 18.43
N SER A 286 7.67 -11.00 17.68
CA SER A 286 7.29 -11.34 16.31
C SER A 286 8.39 -10.84 15.38
N ASN A 287 9.27 -11.76 14.97
CA ASN A 287 10.43 -11.43 14.14
C ASN A 287 10.16 -11.42 12.64
N LEU A 288 8.92 -11.73 12.22
CA LEU A 288 8.45 -11.64 10.85
C LEU A 288 7.03 -11.08 10.83
N HIS A 289 6.82 -9.96 10.12
CA HIS A 289 5.51 -9.36 9.93
C HIS A 289 5.10 -9.49 8.48
N ALA A 290 3.84 -9.86 8.23
CA ALA A 290 3.26 -9.88 6.91
C ALA A 290 1.89 -9.19 6.88
N ALA A 291 1.53 -8.73 5.70
CA ALA A 291 0.20 -8.20 5.41
C ALA A 291 -0.33 -8.84 4.14
N ALA A 292 -1.57 -9.33 4.18
CA ALA A 292 -2.13 -10.11 3.10
C ALA A 292 -3.61 -9.77 2.84
N TYR A 293 -4.04 -9.94 1.57
CA TYR A 293 -5.43 -9.75 1.13
C TYR A 293 -6.07 -11.09 0.78
N PHE A 294 -7.34 -11.28 1.18
CA PHE A 294 -8.09 -12.50 0.89
C PHE A 294 -9.51 -12.17 0.39
N PRO A 295 -10.08 -13.04 -0.48
CA PRO A 295 -11.46 -12.90 -0.93
C PRO A 295 -12.49 -13.12 0.18
N ASP A 296 -12.16 -13.97 1.16
CA ASP A 296 -13.02 -14.33 2.27
C ASP A 296 -12.21 -14.93 3.44
N LEU A 297 -12.89 -15.22 4.55
CA LEU A 297 -12.28 -15.81 5.74
C LEU A 297 -11.86 -17.27 5.53
N ALA A 298 -12.50 -18.01 4.62
CA ALA A 298 -12.11 -19.37 4.31
C ALA A 298 -10.73 -19.42 3.62
N ALA A 299 -10.48 -18.48 2.71
CA ALA A 299 -9.17 -18.32 2.08
C ALA A 299 -8.08 -17.92 3.10
N LEU A 300 -8.41 -17.02 4.05
CA LEU A 300 -7.50 -16.69 5.16
C LEU A 300 -7.22 -17.94 6.02
N TYR A 301 -8.24 -18.71 6.38
CA TYR A 301 -8.06 -19.94 7.15
C TYR A 301 -7.19 -20.96 6.39
N ALA A 302 -7.42 -21.13 5.08
CA ALA A 302 -6.62 -22.02 4.26
C ALA A 302 -5.14 -21.59 4.23
N PHE A 303 -4.88 -20.31 4.08
CA PHE A 303 -3.53 -19.74 4.15
C PHE A 303 -2.87 -20.05 5.50
N LEU A 304 -3.53 -19.78 6.63
CA LEU A 304 -2.97 -20.02 7.96
C LEU A 304 -2.72 -21.51 8.24
N SER A 305 -3.58 -22.41 7.73
CA SER A 305 -3.54 -23.84 8.06
C SER A 305 -2.78 -24.70 7.05
N ARG A 306 -2.45 -24.19 5.87
CA ARG A 306 -1.74 -24.94 4.81
C ARG A 306 -0.49 -24.24 4.31
N ASP A 307 -0.62 -22.95 3.92
CA ASP A 307 0.45 -22.25 3.19
C ASP A 307 1.60 -21.82 4.14
N LEU A 308 1.31 -21.71 5.44
CA LEU A 308 2.32 -21.44 6.47
C LEU A 308 3.01 -22.70 7.01
N VAL A 309 2.53 -23.89 6.63
CA VAL A 309 3.09 -25.16 7.13
C VAL A 309 4.50 -25.38 6.56
N GLY A 310 5.43 -25.82 7.45
CA GLY A 310 6.81 -26.13 7.04
C GLY A 310 7.75 -24.92 6.95
N LEU A 311 7.25 -23.70 7.24
CA LEU A 311 8.06 -22.48 7.20
C LEU A 311 8.80 -22.18 8.52
N GLY A 312 8.85 -23.12 9.48
CA GLY A 312 9.50 -22.89 10.77
C GLY A 312 8.77 -21.87 11.66
N ILE A 313 7.49 -21.59 11.38
CA ILE A 313 6.66 -20.68 12.15
C ILE A 313 6.16 -21.39 13.40
N THR A 314 6.45 -20.85 14.58
CA THR A 314 6.08 -21.41 15.88
C THR A 314 4.86 -20.73 16.50
N HIS A 315 4.58 -19.50 16.09
CA HIS A 315 3.40 -18.74 16.56
C HIS A 315 2.93 -17.77 15.48
N VAL A 316 1.62 -17.61 15.38
CA VAL A 316 0.94 -16.65 14.47
C VAL A 316 -0.11 -15.91 15.25
N GLU A 317 0.01 -14.58 15.30
CA GLU A 317 -1.09 -13.70 15.68
C GLU A 317 -1.65 -13.05 14.42
N THR A 318 -2.99 -13.05 14.29
CA THR A 318 -3.68 -12.49 13.12
C THR A 318 -4.61 -11.38 13.57
N ALA A 319 -4.41 -10.18 13.05
CA ALA A 319 -5.29 -9.04 13.25
C ALA A 319 -5.96 -8.64 11.93
N LEU A 320 -7.30 -8.57 11.91
CA LEU A 320 -8.05 -8.14 10.73
C LEU A 320 -8.11 -6.61 10.68
N VAL A 321 -7.85 -6.05 9.50
CA VAL A 321 -7.96 -4.62 9.25
C VAL A 321 -9.40 -4.26 8.95
N GLY A 322 -9.97 -3.40 9.76
CA GLY A 322 -11.31 -2.84 9.56
C GLY A 322 -11.30 -1.62 8.65
N ARG A 323 -10.24 -0.80 8.74
CA ARG A 323 -10.11 0.43 7.96
C ARG A 323 -8.64 0.82 7.76
N ALA A 324 -8.27 1.10 6.52
CA ALA A 324 -7.04 1.80 6.21
C ALA A 324 -7.26 3.31 6.43
N ALA A 325 -6.60 3.89 7.42
CA ALA A 325 -6.76 5.31 7.74
C ALA A 325 -5.77 6.20 6.98
N LYS A 326 -4.60 5.67 6.64
CA LYS A 326 -3.60 6.34 5.80
C LYS A 326 -2.84 5.35 4.95
N ARG A 327 -2.70 5.66 3.67
CA ARG A 327 -1.81 5.00 2.71
C ARG A 327 -1.02 6.08 1.99
N THR A 328 0.27 5.89 1.85
CA THR A 328 1.10 6.86 1.10
C THR A 328 1.17 6.46 -0.36
N PRO A 329 0.98 7.38 -1.29
CA PRO A 329 0.42 8.71 -1.12
C PRO A 329 -1.05 8.64 -0.71
N PRO A 330 -1.62 9.67 -0.07
CA PRO A 330 -2.96 9.59 0.46
C PRO A 330 -3.96 9.24 -0.65
N LEU A 331 -4.67 8.14 -0.47
CA LEU A 331 -6.00 8.00 -1.07
C LEU A 331 -6.74 9.22 -0.58
N GLY A 332 -7.39 10.02 -1.47
CA GLY A 332 -8.09 11.24 -1.09
C GLY A 332 -8.90 11.11 0.21
N PRO A 333 -9.49 12.16 0.75
CA PRO A 333 -10.09 12.13 2.08
C PRO A 333 -10.98 10.88 2.20
N VAL A 334 -10.61 9.99 3.12
CA VAL A 334 -11.44 8.84 3.47
C VAL A 334 -12.75 9.44 3.98
N PRO A 335 -13.90 9.19 3.33
CA PRO A 335 -15.15 9.72 3.83
C PRO A 335 -15.33 9.25 5.27
N PRO A 336 -15.77 10.12 6.19
CA PRO A 336 -16.03 9.71 7.56
C PRO A 336 -16.98 8.51 7.52
N SER A 337 -16.64 7.49 8.29
CA SER A 337 -17.52 6.33 8.49
C SER A 337 -18.92 6.85 8.80
N PRO A 338 -19.99 6.36 8.14
CA PRO A 338 -21.33 6.86 8.40
C PRO A 338 -21.58 6.73 9.90
N ALA A 339 -21.79 7.89 10.54
CA ALA A 339 -22.15 7.91 11.95
C ALA A 339 -23.35 6.99 12.13
N VAL A 340 -23.22 6.00 13.01
CA VAL A 340 -24.34 5.14 13.42
C VAL A 340 -25.38 6.06 14.01
N THR A 341 -26.35 6.44 13.18
CA THR A 341 -27.48 7.26 13.59
C THR A 341 -28.26 6.40 14.57
N ARG A 342 -28.04 6.60 15.86
CA ARG A 342 -28.93 6.08 16.90
C ARG A 342 -30.33 6.58 16.54
N ARG A 343 -31.15 5.71 15.97
CA ARG A 343 -32.59 5.96 15.87
C ARG A 343 -33.09 6.30 17.28
N ARG A 344 -33.38 7.57 17.50
CA ARG A 344 -34.15 7.98 18.68
C ARG A 344 -35.47 7.20 18.63
N ARG A 345 -35.68 6.34 19.61
CA ARG A 345 -37.01 5.75 19.87
C ARG A 345 -37.98 6.92 20.02
N PRO A 346 -39.12 6.89 19.31
CA PRO A 346 -40.16 7.88 19.56
C PRO A 346 -40.60 7.73 21.03
N ALA A 347 -40.65 8.84 21.73
CA ALA A 347 -41.20 8.92 23.08
C ALA A 347 -42.69 8.47 22.99
N SER A 348 -43.04 7.44 23.70
CA SER A 348 -44.41 7.01 23.88
C SER A 348 -45.20 8.16 24.50
N ALA A 349 -46.14 8.75 23.75
CA ALA A 349 -47.10 9.69 24.26
C ALA A 349 -47.95 8.98 25.35
N GLY A 350 -47.69 9.34 26.60
CA GLY A 350 -48.53 8.95 27.72
C GLY A 350 -49.90 9.60 27.59
N GLN A 351 -50.89 8.80 27.31
CA GLN A 351 -52.29 9.23 27.45
C GLN A 351 -52.58 9.42 28.95
N GLY A 352 -52.77 10.66 29.35
CA GLY A 352 -53.41 11.01 30.60
C GLY A 352 -54.93 10.80 30.48
N LYS A 353 -55.48 10.02 31.35
CA LYS A 353 -56.91 10.01 31.70
C LYS A 353 -57.01 10.10 33.20
N GLY A 354 -57.89 10.98 33.66
CA GLY A 354 -58.44 11.03 34.96
C GLY A 354 -58.26 12.36 35.65
#